data_44ac235784db47b8991d6091e13fbc04
#
_entry.id   44ac235784db47b8991d6091e13fbc04
#
_cell.length_a   1.000
_cell.length_b   1.000
_cell.length_c   1.000
_cell.angle_alpha   90.00
_cell.angle_beta   90.00
_cell.angle_gamma   90.00
#
_symmetry.space_group_name_H-M   'P 1'
#
loop_
_entity.id
_entity.type
_entity.pdbx_description
1 polymer ?
#
loop_
_entity_poly.entity_id
_entity_poly.type
_entity_poly.pdbx_seq_one_letter_code
_entity_poly.pdbx_strand_id
1 'polypeptide(L)'
;MHKESEMMSFGYTPEWSEGSVKPPIFQTSTFVFKTAEEGKRFFEVAYGKSELNAKEEIGLIYSRINNPNMQILEERLALLEGSESAAAFESGMSAISTTMLSYLKPGDILIYGNPVYGGTHHFITHFLKDIGVKILPFSSNTNNDEILEKLSTKEFSGPVKMIYFESPANPTNTLFDLEELNNLKIIITKKFKEDVILVMGQYIPWASLAEAA
;
A
#
# COMPACT_ATOMS: atom_id res chain seq x y z
N MET A 1 -2.09 22.94 14.27
CA MET A 1 -3.23 23.13 13.32
C MET A 1 -3.93 21.81 13.24
N HIS A 2 -5.26 21.76 13.12
CA HIS A 2 -5.97 20.49 12.93
C HIS A 2 -5.65 19.92 11.54
N LYS A 3 -5.51 18.59 11.43
CA LYS A 3 -5.15 17.89 10.17
C LYS A 3 -6.07 18.29 9.00
N GLU A 4 -7.36 18.43 9.26
CA GLU A 4 -8.36 18.81 8.26
C GLU A 4 -8.11 20.22 7.70
N SER A 5 -7.65 21.15 8.53
CA SER A 5 -7.30 22.50 8.08
C SER A 5 -6.00 22.53 7.28
N GLU A 6 -5.04 21.70 7.68
CA GLU A 6 -3.76 21.55 7.00
C GLU A 6 -3.92 20.91 5.62
N MET A 7 -4.77 19.92 5.49
CA MET A 7 -5.10 19.27 4.22
C MET A 7 -5.62 20.22 3.13
N MET A 8 -6.17 21.37 3.49
CA MET A 8 -6.71 22.32 2.51
C MET A 8 -5.63 22.90 1.60
N SER A 9 -4.39 23.01 2.07
CA SER A 9 -3.27 23.60 1.32
C SER A 9 -2.06 22.67 1.18
N PHE A 10 -1.99 21.58 1.94
CA PHE A 10 -0.83 20.69 1.95
C PHE A 10 -0.52 20.13 0.56
N GLY A 11 0.76 20.04 0.23
CA GLY A 11 1.23 19.50 -1.04
C GLY A 11 1.00 20.40 -2.26
N TYR A 12 0.64 21.68 -2.06
CA TYR A 12 0.42 22.62 -3.16
C TYR A 12 0.89 24.04 -2.82
N THR A 13 1.62 24.62 -3.74
CA THR A 13 2.11 25.99 -3.67
C THR A 13 1.47 26.82 -4.79
N PRO A 14 0.73 27.92 -4.48
CA PRO A 14 0.01 28.71 -5.48
C PRO A 14 0.87 29.21 -6.64
N GLU A 15 2.14 29.48 -6.40
CA GLU A 15 3.11 29.94 -7.42
C GLU A 15 3.31 28.94 -8.56
N TRP A 16 3.01 27.66 -8.34
CA TRP A 16 3.04 26.64 -9.40
C TRP A 16 1.93 26.81 -10.44
N SER A 17 0.93 27.61 -10.15
CA SER A 17 -0.27 27.77 -10.99
C SER A 17 -0.78 29.22 -10.97
N GLU A 18 0.07 30.19 -11.34
CA GLU A 18 -0.27 31.61 -11.49
C GLU A 18 -0.92 32.25 -10.24
N GLY A 19 -0.57 31.76 -9.05
CA GLY A 19 -1.13 32.23 -7.79
C GLY A 19 -2.53 31.70 -7.46
N SER A 20 -2.99 30.66 -8.13
CA SER A 20 -4.27 30.01 -7.83
C SER A 20 -4.29 29.48 -6.40
N VAL A 21 -5.28 29.87 -5.59
CA VAL A 21 -5.41 29.44 -4.19
C VAL A 21 -5.68 27.93 -4.07
N LYS A 22 -6.36 27.34 -5.06
CA LYS A 22 -6.61 25.90 -5.14
C LYS A 22 -5.86 25.32 -6.32
N PRO A 23 -5.34 24.07 -6.20
CA PRO A 23 -4.69 23.43 -7.32
C PRO A 23 -5.66 23.30 -8.50
N PRO A 24 -5.27 23.73 -9.70
CA PRO A 24 -6.06 23.50 -10.91
C PRO A 24 -6.03 22.01 -11.28
N ILE A 25 -6.92 21.61 -12.18
CA ILE A 25 -6.87 20.26 -12.76
C ILE A 25 -5.82 20.25 -13.88
N PHE A 26 -4.73 19.53 -13.67
CA PHE A 26 -3.67 19.33 -14.66
C PHE A 26 -4.07 18.26 -15.68
N GLN A 27 -4.81 18.66 -16.69
CA GLN A 27 -5.33 17.75 -17.72
C GLN A 27 -4.34 17.62 -18.90
N THR A 28 -3.16 17.08 -18.60
CA THR A 28 -2.12 16.83 -19.60
C THR A 28 -1.44 15.51 -19.33
N SER A 29 -0.91 14.88 -20.39
CA SER A 29 -0.12 13.66 -20.26
C SER A 29 1.38 13.92 -20.21
N THR A 30 1.86 15.06 -20.68
CA THR A 30 3.28 15.36 -20.82
C THR A 30 3.64 16.69 -20.23
N PHE A 31 4.88 16.80 -19.75
CA PHE A 31 5.46 18.02 -19.18
C PHE A 31 6.75 18.34 -19.92
N VAL A 32 7.08 19.64 -20.03
CA VAL A 32 8.31 20.10 -20.69
C VAL A 32 9.44 20.21 -19.69
N PHE A 33 10.65 19.95 -20.13
CA PHE A 33 11.88 20.18 -19.38
C PHE A 33 12.47 21.53 -19.78
N LYS A 34 13.17 22.18 -18.84
CA LYS A 34 13.86 23.44 -19.13
C LYS A 34 15.09 23.19 -20.01
N THR A 35 15.78 22.05 -19.77
CA THR A 35 16.95 21.62 -20.54
C THR A 35 16.92 20.11 -20.81
N ALA A 36 17.71 19.64 -21.76
CA ALA A 36 17.89 18.22 -22.03
C ALA A 36 18.52 17.47 -20.83
N GLU A 37 19.42 18.12 -20.12
CA GLU A 37 20.10 17.61 -18.94
C GLU A 37 19.11 17.41 -17.79
N GLU A 38 18.19 18.37 -17.57
CA GLU A 38 17.11 18.25 -16.58
C GLU A 38 16.24 17.05 -16.91
N GLY A 39 15.79 16.90 -18.14
CA GLY A 39 14.99 15.76 -18.58
C GLY A 39 15.72 14.43 -18.37
N LYS A 40 16.99 14.35 -18.75
CA LYS A 40 17.84 13.18 -18.50
C LYS A 40 17.89 12.84 -17.02
N ARG A 41 18.13 13.84 -16.16
CA ARG A 41 18.21 13.68 -14.71
C ARG A 41 16.90 13.11 -14.12
N PHE A 42 15.75 13.65 -14.52
CA PHE A 42 14.45 13.18 -14.04
C PHE A 42 14.20 11.71 -14.40
N PHE A 43 14.54 11.32 -15.63
CA PHE A 43 14.44 9.91 -16.04
C PHE A 43 15.42 8.98 -15.31
N GLU A 44 16.64 9.42 -15.05
CA GLU A 44 17.62 8.63 -14.30
C GLU A 44 17.12 8.30 -12.89
N VAL A 45 16.49 9.27 -12.21
CA VAL A 45 15.89 9.07 -10.89
C VAL A 45 14.64 8.20 -10.99
N ALA A 46 13.73 8.52 -11.91
CA ALA A 46 12.47 7.79 -12.07
C ALA A 46 12.67 6.28 -12.37
N TYR A 47 13.78 5.94 -13.05
CA TYR A 47 14.12 4.54 -13.35
C TYR A 47 15.12 3.93 -12.36
N GLY A 48 15.39 4.58 -11.23
CA GLY A 48 16.26 4.07 -10.17
C GLY A 48 17.73 3.93 -10.60
N LYS A 49 18.17 4.66 -11.63
CA LYS A 49 19.57 4.68 -12.07
C LYS A 49 20.45 5.61 -11.24
N SER A 50 19.85 6.51 -10.51
CA SER A 50 20.51 7.40 -9.56
C SER A 50 19.55 7.81 -8.46
N GLU A 51 20.09 8.09 -7.28
CA GLU A 51 19.31 8.56 -6.12
C GLU A 51 19.11 10.09 -6.18
N LEU A 52 18.03 10.56 -5.56
CA LEU A 52 17.82 11.99 -5.34
C LEU A 52 18.86 12.53 -4.35
N ASN A 53 19.39 13.72 -4.62
CA ASN A 53 20.17 14.45 -3.63
C ASN A 53 19.24 14.99 -2.52
N ALA A 54 19.77 15.25 -1.33
CA ALA A 54 19.00 15.63 -0.12
C ALA A 54 18.11 16.88 -0.26
N LYS A 55 18.22 17.67 -1.34
CA LYS A 55 17.42 18.87 -1.62
C LYS A 55 16.82 18.86 -3.02
N GLU A 56 16.89 17.73 -3.70
CA GLU A 56 16.43 17.58 -5.07
C GLU A 56 15.03 16.94 -5.06
N GLU A 57 14.11 17.53 -5.80
CA GLU A 57 12.79 16.95 -6.07
C GLU A 57 12.77 16.44 -7.49
N ILE A 58 12.14 15.30 -7.71
CA ILE A 58 11.89 14.81 -9.06
C ILE A 58 10.85 15.70 -9.72
N GLY A 59 11.19 16.29 -10.86
CA GLY A 59 10.26 17.09 -11.63
C GLY A 59 9.23 16.25 -12.39
N LEU A 60 8.26 16.93 -12.99
CA LEU A 60 7.20 16.31 -13.76
C LEU A 60 7.73 15.78 -15.09
N ILE A 61 7.37 14.54 -15.41
CA ILE A 61 7.81 13.84 -16.62
C ILE A 61 6.63 13.53 -17.52
N TYR A 62 5.77 12.64 -17.04
CA TYR A 62 4.66 12.09 -17.78
C TYR A 62 3.59 11.57 -16.82
N SER A 63 2.32 11.82 -17.09
CA SER A 63 1.23 11.56 -16.12
C SER A 63 1.08 10.10 -15.68
N ARG A 64 1.61 9.12 -16.42
CA ARG A 64 1.72 7.74 -15.93
C ARG A 64 2.79 7.57 -14.85
N ILE A 65 3.82 8.43 -14.84
CA ILE A 65 4.90 8.40 -13.84
C ILE A 65 4.55 9.32 -12.67
N ASN A 66 4.22 10.57 -12.97
CA ASN A 66 3.84 11.57 -11.98
C ASN A 66 2.91 12.64 -12.58
N ASN A 67 1.98 13.13 -11.77
CA ASN A 67 1.07 14.20 -12.14
C ASN A 67 0.71 14.99 -10.87
N PRO A 68 0.66 16.32 -10.90
CA PRO A 68 0.35 17.13 -9.71
C PRO A 68 -0.98 16.78 -9.04
N ASN A 69 -2.01 16.39 -9.80
CA ASN A 69 -3.30 15.99 -9.21
C ASN A 69 -3.13 14.75 -8.31
N MET A 70 -2.36 13.76 -8.78
CA MET A 70 -2.10 12.53 -8.02
C MET A 70 -1.20 12.80 -6.83
N GLN A 71 -0.10 13.53 -7.02
CA GLN A 71 0.82 13.88 -5.93
C GLN A 71 0.13 14.61 -4.79
N ILE A 72 -0.66 15.65 -5.10
CA ILE A 72 -1.41 16.40 -4.09
C ILE A 72 -2.41 15.53 -3.35
N LEU A 73 -3.10 14.62 -4.07
CA LEU A 73 -4.04 13.67 -3.46
C LEU A 73 -3.31 12.73 -2.51
N GLU A 74 -2.24 12.10 -2.99
CA GLU A 74 -1.45 11.13 -2.24
C GLU A 74 -0.81 11.74 -0.99
N GLU A 75 -0.22 12.94 -1.09
CA GLU A 75 0.36 13.65 0.05
C GLU A 75 -0.70 14.01 1.10
N ARG A 76 -1.89 14.45 0.68
CA ARG A 76 -2.98 14.74 1.60
C ARG A 76 -3.54 13.50 2.28
N LEU A 77 -3.65 12.39 1.56
CA LEU A 77 -4.05 11.11 2.15
C LEU A 77 -3.00 10.62 3.15
N ALA A 78 -1.72 10.70 2.81
CA ALA A 78 -0.65 10.34 3.73
C ALA A 78 -0.68 11.20 5.00
N LEU A 79 -0.91 12.51 4.89
CA LEU A 79 -1.07 13.42 6.04
C LEU A 79 -2.27 13.03 6.91
N LEU A 80 -3.43 12.75 6.28
CA LEU A 80 -4.65 12.36 6.99
C LEU A 80 -4.46 11.07 7.77
N GLU A 81 -3.94 10.04 7.13
CA GLU A 81 -3.69 8.72 7.71
C GLU A 81 -2.48 8.71 8.67
N GLY A 82 -1.64 9.75 8.65
CA GLY A 82 -0.38 9.78 9.41
C GLY A 82 0.63 8.74 8.90
N SER A 83 0.51 8.37 7.63
CA SER A 83 1.41 7.42 6.97
C SER A 83 2.64 8.11 6.39
N GLU A 84 3.67 7.34 6.09
CA GLU A 84 4.91 7.81 5.46
C GLU A 84 4.67 8.25 4.00
N SER A 85 3.79 7.54 3.29
CA SER A 85 3.42 7.84 1.92
C SER A 85 2.05 7.22 1.58
N ALA A 86 1.49 7.62 0.44
CA ALA A 86 0.28 7.04 -0.12
C ALA A 86 0.45 6.82 -1.63
N ALA A 87 -0.29 5.87 -2.18
CA ALA A 87 -0.41 5.65 -3.61
C ALA A 87 -1.89 5.48 -3.98
N ALA A 88 -2.37 6.26 -4.93
CA ALA A 88 -3.75 6.21 -5.37
C ALA A 88 -3.92 5.27 -6.58
N PHE A 89 -5.02 4.53 -6.58
CA PHE A 89 -5.38 3.59 -7.63
C PHE A 89 -6.81 3.85 -8.09
N GLU A 90 -7.15 3.43 -9.30
CA GLU A 90 -8.49 3.59 -9.87
C GLU A 90 -9.56 2.70 -9.23
N SER A 91 -9.16 1.69 -8.47
CA SER A 91 -10.07 0.80 -7.72
C SER A 91 -9.39 0.15 -6.52
N GLY A 92 -10.18 -0.26 -5.53
CA GLY A 92 -9.68 -1.03 -4.38
C GLY A 92 -9.02 -2.35 -4.81
N MET A 93 -9.58 -3.03 -5.83
CA MET A 93 -8.95 -4.25 -6.35
C MET A 93 -7.62 -3.98 -7.05
N SER A 94 -7.45 -2.85 -7.73
CA SER A 94 -6.14 -2.45 -8.27
C SER A 94 -5.12 -2.22 -7.15
N ALA A 95 -5.51 -1.54 -6.06
CA ALA A 95 -4.65 -1.36 -4.90
C ALA A 95 -4.24 -2.71 -4.28
N ILE A 96 -5.22 -3.60 -4.04
CA ILE A 96 -4.98 -4.92 -3.44
C ILE A 96 -4.08 -5.78 -4.34
N SER A 97 -4.43 -5.91 -5.62
CA SER A 97 -3.67 -6.78 -6.53
C SER A 97 -2.26 -6.26 -6.78
N THR A 98 -2.09 -4.95 -6.95
CA THR A 98 -0.77 -4.35 -7.14
C THR A 98 0.09 -4.54 -5.89
N THR A 99 -0.45 -4.31 -4.69
CA THR A 99 0.26 -4.55 -3.44
C THR A 99 0.70 -6.01 -3.34
N MET A 100 -0.21 -6.96 -3.52
CA MET A 100 0.14 -8.39 -3.42
C MET A 100 1.19 -8.80 -4.45
N LEU A 101 1.04 -8.40 -5.72
CA LEU A 101 1.99 -8.75 -6.79
C LEU A 101 3.35 -8.06 -6.64
N SER A 102 3.43 -6.93 -5.97
CA SER A 102 4.71 -6.24 -5.71
C SER A 102 5.58 -6.99 -4.71
N TYR A 103 4.97 -7.70 -3.76
CA TYR A 103 5.71 -8.37 -2.67
C TYR A 103 5.74 -9.89 -2.79
N LEU A 104 4.79 -10.51 -3.47
CA LEU A 104 4.66 -11.97 -3.55
C LEU A 104 5.21 -12.51 -4.86
N LYS A 105 5.98 -13.60 -4.76
CA LYS A 105 6.55 -14.35 -5.87
C LYS A 105 6.15 -15.82 -5.79
N PRO A 106 6.24 -16.60 -6.88
CA PRO A 106 6.04 -18.04 -6.82
C PRO A 106 6.91 -18.69 -5.74
N GLY A 107 6.30 -19.50 -4.88
CA GLY A 107 6.94 -20.15 -3.74
C GLY A 107 6.82 -19.41 -2.41
N ASP A 108 6.49 -18.11 -2.41
CA ASP A 108 6.23 -17.34 -1.21
C ASP A 108 4.94 -17.77 -0.51
N ILE A 109 4.85 -17.52 0.79
CA ILE A 109 3.67 -17.81 1.60
C ILE A 109 2.94 -16.49 1.90
N LEU A 110 1.66 -16.47 1.56
CA LEU A 110 0.67 -15.49 1.99
C LEU A 110 -0.19 -16.08 3.10
N ILE A 111 -0.15 -15.49 4.28
CA ILE A 111 -1.11 -15.75 5.37
C ILE A 111 -2.24 -14.75 5.19
N TYR A 112 -3.51 -15.21 5.12
CA TYR A 112 -4.60 -14.24 4.98
C TYR A 112 -5.77 -14.54 5.91
N GLY A 113 -6.33 -13.47 6.50
CA GLY A 113 -7.54 -13.52 7.30
C GLY A 113 -8.75 -13.85 6.42
N ASN A 114 -9.55 -14.81 6.83
CA ASN A 114 -10.78 -15.18 6.16
C ASN A 114 -11.96 -15.05 7.17
N PRO A 115 -13.01 -14.30 6.82
CA PRO A 115 -13.38 -13.80 5.48
C PRO A 115 -12.66 -12.52 5.06
N VAL A 116 -12.61 -12.32 3.76
CA VAL A 116 -12.24 -11.07 3.06
C VAL A 116 -13.26 -10.81 1.95
N TYR A 117 -13.21 -9.64 1.33
CA TYR A 117 -14.04 -9.31 0.17
C TYR A 117 -13.97 -10.41 -0.92
N GLY A 118 -15.11 -10.70 -1.55
CA GLY A 118 -15.21 -11.80 -2.54
C GLY A 118 -14.20 -11.68 -3.69
N GLY A 119 -13.93 -10.46 -4.19
CA GLY A 119 -12.91 -10.22 -5.20
C GLY A 119 -11.51 -10.53 -4.71
N THR A 120 -11.19 -10.10 -3.48
CA THR A 120 -9.91 -10.42 -2.82
C THR A 120 -9.75 -11.92 -2.61
N HIS A 121 -10.80 -12.58 -2.11
CA HIS A 121 -10.79 -14.04 -1.91
C HIS A 121 -10.53 -14.78 -3.22
N HIS A 122 -11.24 -14.42 -4.29
CA HIS A 122 -11.05 -15.03 -5.61
C HIS A 122 -9.63 -14.80 -6.15
N PHE A 123 -9.12 -13.58 -6.03
CA PHE A 123 -7.75 -13.26 -6.45
C PHE A 123 -6.70 -14.08 -5.70
N ILE A 124 -6.84 -14.22 -4.38
CA ILE A 124 -5.92 -15.00 -3.55
C ILE A 124 -6.00 -16.50 -3.89
N THR A 125 -7.21 -17.07 -3.89
CA THR A 125 -7.39 -18.53 -3.93
C THR A 125 -7.29 -19.13 -5.34
N HIS A 126 -7.38 -18.31 -6.38
CA HIS A 126 -7.23 -18.73 -7.78
C HIS A 126 -5.96 -18.11 -8.36
N PHE A 127 -5.96 -16.81 -8.63
CA PHE A 127 -4.85 -16.20 -9.37
C PHE A 127 -3.49 -16.36 -8.67
N LEU A 128 -3.36 -15.95 -7.40
CA LEU A 128 -2.09 -16.07 -6.68
C LEU A 128 -1.66 -17.52 -6.49
N LYS A 129 -2.61 -18.40 -6.20
CA LYS A 129 -2.36 -19.84 -6.08
C LYS A 129 -1.86 -20.44 -7.40
N ASP A 130 -2.48 -20.08 -8.52
CA ASP A 130 -2.13 -20.58 -9.85
C ASP A 130 -0.75 -20.13 -10.31
N ILE A 131 -0.29 -18.94 -9.88
CA ILE A 131 1.09 -18.50 -10.12
C ILE A 131 2.10 -19.06 -9.11
N GLY A 132 1.67 -19.91 -8.18
CA GLY A 132 2.53 -20.64 -7.28
C GLY A 132 2.77 -20.01 -5.91
N VAL A 133 1.97 -19.00 -5.51
CA VAL A 133 1.97 -18.50 -4.11
C VAL A 133 1.26 -19.52 -3.22
N LYS A 134 1.86 -19.83 -2.07
CA LYS A 134 1.27 -20.71 -1.07
C LYS A 134 0.34 -19.94 -0.16
N ILE A 135 -0.89 -20.42 -0.01
CA ILE A 135 -1.96 -19.68 0.65
C ILE A 135 -2.32 -20.35 1.97
N LEU A 136 -2.14 -19.64 3.08
CA LEU A 136 -2.50 -20.09 4.43
C LEU A 136 -3.64 -19.25 4.99
N PRO A 137 -4.89 -19.73 4.95
CA PRO A 137 -6.01 -19.01 5.56
C PRO A 137 -6.04 -19.18 7.08
N PHE A 138 -6.50 -18.13 7.78
CA PHE A 138 -6.84 -18.19 9.20
C PHE A 138 -8.13 -17.39 9.46
N SER A 139 -8.83 -17.69 10.55
CA SER A 139 -10.01 -16.96 11.00
C SER A 139 -9.68 -16.05 12.18
N SER A 140 -10.57 -15.11 12.50
CA SER A 140 -10.42 -14.21 13.67
C SER A 140 -10.32 -14.95 15.01
N ASN A 141 -10.73 -16.23 15.06
CA ASN A 141 -10.64 -17.06 16.26
C ASN A 141 -9.41 -18.01 16.24
N THR A 142 -8.60 -18.00 15.19
CA THR A 142 -7.41 -18.82 15.09
C THR A 142 -6.29 -18.22 15.93
N ASN A 143 -5.74 -18.96 16.86
CA ASN A 143 -4.62 -18.46 17.66
C ASN A 143 -3.28 -18.54 16.90
N ASN A 144 -2.31 -17.76 17.35
CA ASN A 144 -1.01 -17.67 16.70
C ASN A 144 -0.23 -19.00 16.67
N ASP A 145 -0.41 -19.86 17.68
CA ASP A 145 0.28 -21.17 17.76
C ASP A 145 -0.19 -22.11 16.66
N GLU A 146 -1.50 -22.12 16.36
CA GLU A 146 -2.06 -22.91 15.26
C GLU A 146 -1.49 -22.47 13.89
N ILE A 147 -1.33 -21.17 13.67
CA ILE A 147 -0.71 -20.64 12.45
C ILE A 147 0.76 -21.07 12.36
N LEU A 148 1.50 -20.95 13.45
CA LEU A 148 2.92 -21.32 13.53
C LEU A 148 3.13 -22.84 13.37
N GLU A 149 2.21 -23.68 13.86
CA GLU A 149 2.23 -25.11 13.65
C GLU A 149 2.06 -25.46 12.16
N LYS A 150 1.06 -24.89 11.49
CA LYS A 150 0.84 -25.07 10.05
C LYS A 150 2.05 -24.63 9.22
N LEU A 151 2.65 -23.47 9.54
CA LEU A 151 3.85 -22.98 8.87
C LEU A 151 5.07 -23.90 9.05
N SER A 152 5.07 -24.75 10.08
CA SER A 152 6.16 -25.71 10.34
C SER A 152 6.03 -27.00 9.52
N THR A 153 4.95 -27.18 8.76
CA THR A 153 4.72 -28.33 7.90
C THR A 153 5.48 -28.23 6.57
N LYS A 154 5.70 -29.37 5.91
CA LYS A 154 6.36 -29.42 4.58
C LYS A 154 5.55 -28.69 3.48
N GLU A 155 4.26 -28.58 3.64
CA GLU A 155 3.36 -27.88 2.70
C GLU A 155 3.75 -26.40 2.58
N PHE A 156 4.06 -25.76 3.70
CA PHE A 156 4.46 -24.36 3.78
C PHE A 156 5.98 -24.16 3.81
N SER A 157 6.71 -24.94 3.00
CA SER A 157 8.14 -24.70 2.78
C SER A 157 8.32 -23.49 1.86
N GLY A 158 8.88 -22.40 2.34
CA GLY A 158 9.11 -21.14 1.61
C GLY A 158 9.09 -19.92 2.55
N PRO A 159 9.47 -18.75 2.06
CA PRO A 159 9.45 -17.53 2.87
C PRO A 159 8.02 -17.01 3.08
N VAL A 160 7.71 -16.64 4.32
CA VAL A 160 6.47 -15.90 4.64
C VAL A 160 6.72 -14.44 4.29
N LYS A 161 6.00 -13.90 3.31
CA LYS A 161 6.20 -12.52 2.85
C LYS A 161 5.12 -11.56 3.31
N MET A 162 3.88 -12.05 3.48
CA MET A 162 2.77 -11.17 3.77
C MET A 162 1.77 -11.82 4.72
N ILE A 163 1.26 -11.02 5.66
CA ILE A 163 0.03 -11.27 6.39
C ILE A 163 -0.98 -10.25 5.91
N TYR A 164 -2.06 -10.70 5.26
CA TYR A 164 -3.13 -9.85 4.75
C TYR A 164 -4.44 -10.14 5.48
N PHE A 165 -5.20 -9.13 5.83
CA PHE A 165 -6.54 -9.28 6.41
C PHE A 165 -7.39 -8.04 6.11
N GLU A 166 -8.69 -8.15 6.29
CA GLU A 166 -9.63 -7.03 6.19
C GLU A 166 -10.35 -6.84 7.52
N SER A 167 -10.38 -5.61 8.05
CA SER A 167 -11.00 -5.30 9.32
C SER A 167 -11.63 -3.89 9.29
N PRO A 168 -12.97 -3.79 9.38
CA PRO A 168 -13.96 -4.87 9.27
C PRO A 168 -14.00 -5.51 7.88
N ALA A 169 -14.24 -6.82 7.80
CA ALA A 169 -14.32 -7.57 6.55
C ALA A 169 -15.70 -7.41 5.89
N ASN A 170 -15.73 -7.25 4.58
CA ASN A 170 -16.98 -7.20 3.81
C ASN A 170 -17.37 -8.61 3.30
N PRO A 171 -18.61 -9.10 3.50
CA PRO A 171 -19.78 -8.40 4.08
C PRO A 171 -20.02 -8.70 5.56
N THR A 172 -19.20 -9.49 6.19
CA THR A 172 -19.46 -10.09 7.51
C THR A 172 -19.21 -9.17 8.69
N ASN A 173 -18.53 -8.02 8.48
CA ASN A 173 -18.04 -7.13 9.53
C ASN A 173 -17.14 -7.83 10.57
N THR A 174 -16.48 -8.91 10.17
CA THR A 174 -15.52 -9.61 11.03
C THR A 174 -14.36 -8.67 11.36
N LEU A 175 -14.01 -8.62 12.63
CA LEU A 175 -12.88 -7.85 13.15
C LEU A 175 -11.72 -8.79 13.45
N PHE A 176 -10.51 -8.32 13.17
CA PHE A 176 -9.27 -8.98 13.56
C PHE A 176 -8.53 -8.11 14.58
N ASP A 177 -7.90 -8.74 15.54
CA ASP A 177 -7.08 -8.07 16.54
C ASP A 177 -5.74 -7.65 15.92
N LEU A 178 -5.52 -6.34 15.79
CA LEU A 178 -4.32 -5.77 15.20
C LEU A 178 -3.06 -6.03 16.03
N GLU A 179 -3.20 -6.05 17.35
CA GLU A 179 -2.07 -6.29 18.25
C GLU A 179 -1.63 -7.74 18.17
N GLU A 180 -2.58 -8.69 18.14
CA GLU A 180 -2.28 -10.10 17.93
C GLU A 180 -1.60 -10.37 16.58
N LEU A 181 -2.08 -9.75 15.49
CA LEU A 181 -1.48 -9.91 14.17
C LEU A 181 -0.08 -9.27 14.07
N ASN A 182 0.13 -8.14 14.72
CA ASN A 182 1.46 -7.56 14.81
C ASN A 182 2.42 -8.44 15.63
N ASN A 183 1.94 -9.03 16.72
CA ASN A 183 2.72 -10.00 17.50
C ASN A 183 3.06 -11.25 16.66
N LEU A 184 2.11 -11.78 15.90
CA LEU A 184 2.34 -12.88 14.96
C LEU A 184 3.44 -12.53 13.93
N LYS A 185 3.35 -11.35 13.32
CA LYS A 185 4.39 -10.82 12.41
C LYS A 185 5.77 -10.83 13.07
N ILE A 186 5.88 -10.31 14.29
CA ILE A 186 7.15 -10.25 15.04
C ILE A 186 7.70 -11.66 15.30
N ILE A 187 6.84 -12.61 15.70
CA ILE A 187 7.24 -14.00 15.95
C ILE A 187 7.74 -14.65 14.66
N ILE A 188 7.02 -14.51 13.56
CA ILE A 188 7.40 -15.08 12.26
C ILE A 188 8.72 -14.49 11.79
N THR A 189 8.87 -13.16 11.84
CA THR A 189 10.10 -12.47 11.46
C THR A 189 11.31 -12.99 12.24
N LYS A 190 11.17 -13.18 13.54
CA LYS A 190 12.25 -13.72 14.38
C LYS A 190 12.53 -15.20 14.12
N LYS A 191 11.48 -16.03 14.01
CA LYS A 191 11.59 -17.49 13.87
C LYS A 191 12.16 -17.89 12.52
N PHE A 192 11.69 -17.27 11.43
CA PHE A 192 12.03 -17.63 10.06
C PHE A 192 13.10 -16.71 9.46
N LYS A 193 13.49 -15.62 10.13
CA LYS A 193 14.44 -14.57 9.65
C LYS A 193 14.00 -13.96 8.32
N GLU A 194 12.71 -13.74 8.16
CA GLU A 194 12.07 -13.21 6.97
C GLU A 194 11.51 -11.81 7.27
N ASP A 195 11.58 -10.92 6.28
CA ASP A 195 10.91 -9.62 6.36
C ASP A 195 9.44 -9.79 5.94
N VAL A 196 8.56 -9.79 6.94
CA VAL A 196 7.12 -10.01 6.76
C VAL A 196 6.38 -8.69 6.80
N ILE A 197 5.59 -8.40 5.77
CA ILE A 197 4.72 -7.22 5.77
C ILE A 197 3.34 -7.57 6.31
N LEU A 198 2.76 -6.64 7.08
CA LEU A 198 1.38 -6.72 7.55
C LEU A 198 0.55 -5.74 6.74
N VAL A 199 -0.49 -6.23 6.08
CA VAL A 199 -1.34 -5.46 5.18
C VAL A 199 -2.79 -5.58 5.63
N MET A 200 -3.42 -4.45 5.89
CA MET A 200 -4.84 -4.37 6.24
C MET A 200 -5.64 -3.76 5.08
N GLY A 201 -6.61 -4.50 4.57
CA GLY A 201 -7.65 -3.96 3.70
C GLY A 201 -8.78 -3.34 4.53
N GLN A 202 -9.35 -2.24 4.05
CA GLN A 202 -10.42 -1.55 4.73
C GLN A 202 -11.40 -0.92 3.74
N TYR A 203 -12.70 -1.08 4.03
CA TYR A 203 -13.77 -0.56 3.18
C TYR A 203 -14.33 0.79 3.63
N ILE A 204 -14.01 1.20 4.86
CA ILE A 204 -14.54 2.43 5.47
C ILE A 204 -13.37 3.36 5.75
N PRO A 205 -13.45 4.66 5.46
CA PRO A 205 -12.40 5.61 5.79
C PRO A 205 -12.09 5.57 7.29
N TRP A 206 -10.87 5.22 7.64
CA TRP A 206 -10.39 5.07 9.04
C TRP A 206 -10.54 6.36 9.84
N ALA A 207 -10.37 7.51 9.20
CA ALA A 207 -10.45 8.82 9.86
C ALA A 207 -11.74 9.06 10.63
N SER A 208 -12.85 8.33 10.30
CA SER A 208 -14.12 8.44 11.01
C SER A 208 -14.29 7.45 12.16
N LEU A 209 -13.42 6.41 12.26
CA LEU A 209 -13.52 5.36 13.27
C LEU A 209 -12.47 5.49 14.39
N ALA A 210 -11.31 6.03 14.11
CA ALA A 210 -10.23 6.20 15.09
C ALA A 210 -10.53 7.28 16.15
N GLU A 211 -11.45 8.21 15.86
CA GLU A 211 -11.91 9.21 16.84
C GLU A 211 -13.08 8.72 17.72
N ALA A 212 -13.63 7.55 17.44
CA ALA A 212 -14.77 6.97 18.16
C ALA A 212 -14.38 5.90 19.19
N ALA A 213 -13.09 5.58 19.33
CA ALA A 213 -12.51 4.64 20.30
C ALA A 213 -11.63 5.40 21.32
#